data_2aa3f845ab0bd2e091cd16fb5c8084bc
#
_entry.id   2aa3f845ab0bd2e091cd16fb5c8084bc
#
_cell.length_a   1.000
_cell.length_b   1.000
_cell.length_c   1.000
_cell.angle_alpha   90.00
_cell.angle_beta   90.00
_cell.angle_gamma   90.00
#
_symmetry.space_group_name_H-M   'P 1'
#
loop_
_entity.id
_entity.type
_entity.pdbx_description
1 polymer ?
#
loop_
_entity_poly.entity_id
_entity_poly.type
_entity_poly.pdbx_seq_one_letter_code
_entity_poly.pdbx_strand_id
1 'polypeptide(L)'
;MANMAMVIPLAQKTSSSSVIGQNGFVTERAHLKASLAESESMYSELPPNFGEVVEGIYRSAFPSPWNLPALENLGLKTIITLVEEPYGVSHMSFLRENGIAHFRVIVQANKDPEEKTPDHVINGILEILLNKANHPILIHCNKGKHRTGCVVACFRKVQGWNLRDVLDEYLSYSWPKSRALDERFIEAFDATKLNQVAKDSGVKMWKPTGNHRNPEPHALRSTF
;
A
#
# COMPACT_ATOMS: atom_id res chain seq x y z
N MET A 1 -4.64 -0.61 45.79
CA MET A 1 -3.37 -1.23 46.15
C MET A 1 -2.38 -0.97 45.02
N ALA A 2 -1.37 -0.23 45.45
CA ALA A 2 -0.04 0.02 44.93
C ALA A 2 0.20 0.11 43.43
N ASN A 3 0.31 1.34 43.03
CA ASN A 3 1.00 1.89 41.86
C ASN A 3 2.50 1.61 42.00
N MET A 4 3.12 0.94 41.04
CA MET A 4 4.58 0.77 41.03
C MET A 4 5.13 1.46 39.80
N ALA A 5 5.50 2.74 39.99
CA ALA A 5 6.25 3.52 39.01
C ALA A 5 7.70 3.00 38.97
N MET A 6 8.15 2.57 37.78
CA MET A 6 9.52 2.15 37.56
C MET A 6 10.38 3.39 37.30
N VAL A 7 11.21 3.74 38.29
CA VAL A 7 12.20 4.82 38.21
C VAL A 7 13.45 4.28 37.51
N ILE A 8 13.84 4.90 36.41
CA ILE A 8 15.11 4.65 35.74
C ILE A 8 16.21 5.45 36.45
N PRO A 9 17.33 4.85 36.89
CA PRO A 9 18.38 5.62 37.56
C PRO A 9 19.22 6.44 36.59
N LEU A 10 19.45 7.68 36.94
CA LEU A 10 20.39 8.60 36.29
C LEU A 10 21.81 8.06 36.40
N ALA A 11 22.49 7.85 35.26
CA ALA A 11 23.89 7.48 35.22
C ALA A 11 24.76 8.65 35.71
N GLN A 12 25.57 8.40 36.71
CA GLN A 12 26.56 9.34 37.26
C GLN A 12 27.68 9.58 36.26
N LYS A 13 28.02 10.85 36.06
CA LYS A 13 29.19 11.30 35.31
C LYS A 13 30.48 10.93 36.05
N THR A 14 31.27 10.01 35.50
CA THR A 14 32.67 9.88 35.87
C THR A 14 33.50 10.73 34.91
N SER A 15 34.15 11.73 35.43
CA SER A 15 35.15 12.54 34.74
C SER A 15 36.44 11.75 34.61
N SER A 16 36.81 11.33 33.42
CA SER A 16 38.16 10.97 33.06
C SER A 16 38.58 11.80 31.85
N SER A 17 39.43 12.76 32.09
CA SER A 17 40.11 13.56 31.09
C SER A 17 41.15 12.71 30.37
N SER A 18 40.87 12.29 29.12
CA SER A 18 41.86 11.85 28.16
C SER A 18 41.81 12.74 26.94
N VAL A 19 42.96 13.35 26.64
CA VAL A 19 43.16 14.18 25.45
C VAL A 19 43.01 13.31 24.20
N ILE A 20 41.87 13.38 23.55
CA ILE A 20 41.61 12.76 22.24
C ILE A 20 41.75 13.88 21.21
N GLY A 21 42.61 13.67 20.20
CA GLY A 21 42.91 14.64 19.15
C GLY A 21 41.64 15.04 18.38
N GLN A 22 41.62 16.27 17.90
CA GLN A 22 40.48 16.91 17.20
C GLN A 22 39.90 16.12 16.03
N ASN A 23 40.63 15.17 15.45
CA ASN A 23 40.18 14.34 14.32
C ASN A 23 39.19 13.22 14.72
N GLY A 24 39.17 12.76 15.96
CA GLY A 24 38.25 11.72 16.43
C GLY A 24 36.79 12.20 16.57
N PHE A 25 36.59 13.45 17.00
CA PHE A 25 35.27 14.04 17.18
C PHE A 25 34.53 14.33 15.87
N VAL A 26 35.28 14.61 14.79
CA VAL A 26 34.69 14.89 13.46
C VAL A 26 34.16 13.60 12.83
N THR A 27 34.90 12.51 12.95
CA THR A 27 34.48 11.18 12.42
C THR A 27 33.30 10.60 13.18
N GLU A 28 33.26 10.71 14.51
CA GLU A 28 32.15 10.22 15.34
C GLU A 28 30.85 10.99 15.08
N ARG A 29 30.93 12.32 14.93
CA ARG A 29 29.78 13.16 14.54
C ARG A 29 29.31 12.87 13.12
N ALA A 30 30.22 12.58 12.20
CA ALA A 30 29.86 12.20 10.82
C ALA A 30 29.17 10.84 10.79
N HIS A 31 29.68 9.84 11.54
CA HIS A 31 29.04 8.53 11.67
C HIS A 31 27.67 8.62 12.36
N LEU A 32 27.53 9.42 13.40
CA LEU A 32 26.25 9.63 14.07
C LEU A 32 25.24 10.32 13.15
N LYS A 33 25.67 11.34 12.39
CA LYS A 33 24.81 12.00 11.40
C LYS A 33 24.43 11.06 10.24
N ALA A 34 25.36 10.24 9.76
CA ALA A 34 25.07 9.22 8.74
C ALA A 34 24.09 8.17 9.27
N SER A 35 24.29 7.66 10.48
CA SER A 35 23.38 6.71 11.13
C SER A 35 21.99 7.31 11.40
N LEU A 36 21.90 8.56 11.78
CA LEU A 36 20.62 9.27 11.97
C LEU A 36 19.93 9.51 10.62
N ALA A 37 20.67 9.91 9.57
CA ALA A 37 20.12 10.09 8.23
C ALA A 37 19.68 8.75 7.59
N GLU A 38 20.42 7.66 7.83
CA GLU A 38 20.00 6.32 7.42
C GLU A 38 18.76 5.85 8.18
N SER A 39 18.66 6.13 9.49
CA SER A 39 17.46 5.83 10.26
C SER A 39 16.26 6.67 9.81
N GLU A 40 16.42 7.97 9.60
CA GLU A 40 15.37 8.85 9.06
C GLU A 40 14.94 8.43 7.65
N SER A 41 15.86 8.00 6.78
CA SER A 41 15.57 7.44 5.46
C SER A 41 14.79 6.13 5.55
N MET A 42 15.12 5.27 6.51
CA MET A 42 14.44 4.00 6.73
C MET A 42 13.00 4.18 7.27
N TYR A 43 12.75 5.26 8.02
CA TYR A 43 11.44 5.60 8.58
C TYR A 43 10.55 6.42 7.64
N SER A 44 11.03 6.79 6.43
CA SER A 44 10.27 7.60 5.47
C SER A 44 9.88 6.86 4.19
N GLU A 45 10.11 5.56 4.11
CA GLU A 45 9.80 4.79 2.90
C GLU A 45 8.33 4.36 2.85
N LEU A 46 7.73 4.58 1.69
CA LEU A 46 6.41 4.02 1.38
C LEU A 46 6.47 2.48 1.26
N PRO A 47 5.37 1.77 1.52
CA PRO A 47 5.34 0.32 1.44
C PRO A 47 5.77 -0.19 0.05
N PRO A 48 6.35 -1.39 -0.06
CA PRO A 48 6.67 -1.98 -1.36
C PRO A 48 5.44 -2.02 -2.28
N ASN A 49 5.67 -1.91 -3.59
CA ASN A 49 4.60 -1.87 -4.60
C ASN A 49 3.60 -0.70 -4.41
N PHE A 50 4.03 0.35 -3.72
CA PHE A 50 3.24 1.57 -3.62
C PHE A 50 3.05 2.20 -4.99
N GLY A 51 1.87 2.73 -5.23
CA GLY A 51 1.53 3.50 -6.41
C GLY A 51 0.22 4.25 -6.21
N GLU A 52 0.07 5.33 -6.91
CA GLU A 52 -1.19 6.06 -6.99
C GLU A 52 -1.98 5.55 -8.21
N VAL A 53 -3.20 5.08 -7.97
CA VAL A 53 -4.09 4.56 -9.02
C VAL A 53 -4.72 5.73 -9.77
N VAL A 54 -5.35 6.61 -9.04
CA VAL A 54 -5.84 7.93 -9.44
C VAL A 54 -5.67 8.86 -8.26
N GLU A 55 -5.81 10.16 -8.44
CA GLU A 55 -5.72 11.13 -7.35
C GLU A 55 -6.53 10.69 -6.11
N GLY A 56 -5.83 10.50 -5.00
CA GLY A 56 -6.42 10.11 -3.73
C GLY A 56 -6.79 8.62 -3.61
N ILE A 57 -6.41 7.75 -4.55
CA ILE A 57 -6.49 6.29 -4.40
C ILE A 57 -5.10 5.68 -4.57
N TYR A 58 -4.58 5.08 -3.51
CA TYR A 58 -3.27 4.47 -3.45
C TYR A 58 -3.36 2.97 -3.30
N ARG A 59 -2.33 2.27 -3.79
CA ARG A 59 -2.17 0.83 -3.65
C ARG A 59 -0.80 0.50 -3.06
N SER A 60 -0.67 -0.63 -2.32
CA SER A 60 0.63 -1.08 -1.83
C SER A 60 0.65 -2.56 -1.41
N ALA A 61 1.83 -3.03 -0.98
CA ALA A 61 1.97 -4.18 -0.09
C ALA A 61 1.47 -3.85 1.32
N PHE A 62 1.35 -4.86 2.18
CA PHE A 62 1.04 -4.68 3.60
C PHE A 62 2.08 -3.74 4.22
N PRO A 63 1.67 -2.59 4.76
CA PRO A 63 2.60 -1.66 5.39
C PRO A 63 3.26 -2.30 6.62
N SER A 64 4.55 -2.13 6.76
CA SER A 64 5.25 -2.43 7.99
C SER A 64 5.21 -1.22 8.94
N PRO A 65 5.47 -1.39 10.25
CA PRO A 65 5.42 -0.27 11.18
C PRO A 65 6.28 0.94 10.80
N TRP A 66 7.42 0.72 10.15
CA TRP A 66 8.31 1.80 9.69
C TRP A 66 7.80 2.55 8.45
N ASN A 67 6.77 2.04 7.76
CA ASN A 67 6.13 2.77 6.67
C ASN A 67 5.04 3.76 7.15
N LEU A 68 4.57 3.62 8.40
CA LEU A 68 3.45 4.42 8.90
C LEU A 68 3.70 5.93 8.88
N PRO A 69 4.90 6.45 9.24
CA PRO A 69 5.20 7.88 9.12
C PRO A 69 5.10 8.41 7.69
N ALA A 70 5.53 7.62 6.69
CA ALA A 70 5.39 8.02 5.28
C ALA A 70 3.93 8.02 4.81
N LEU A 71 3.12 7.09 5.32
CA LEU A 71 1.68 7.03 5.04
C LEU A 71 0.89 8.16 5.71
N GLU A 72 1.34 8.66 6.86
CA GLU A 72 0.73 9.79 7.55
C GLU A 72 0.72 11.03 6.66
N ASN A 73 1.80 11.28 5.91
CA ASN A 73 1.92 12.41 4.98
C ASN A 73 0.90 12.38 3.82
N LEU A 74 0.26 11.23 3.56
CA LEU A 74 -0.78 11.10 2.53
C LEU A 74 -2.15 11.59 3.01
N GLY A 75 -2.31 11.87 4.30
CA GLY A 75 -3.58 12.32 4.88
C GLY A 75 -4.71 11.32 4.67
N LEU A 76 -4.42 10.02 4.77
CA LEU A 76 -5.39 8.96 4.50
C LEU A 76 -6.63 9.09 5.39
N LYS A 77 -7.81 8.95 4.78
CA LYS A 77 -9.08 8.81 5.50
C LYS A 77 -9.51 7.36 5.63
N THR A 78 -9.07 6.51 4.71
CA THR A 78 -9.53 5.13 4.65
C THR A 78 -8.39 4.20 4.28
N ILE A 79 -8.35 3.02 4.91
CA ILE A 79 -7.50 1.90 4.51
C ILE A 79 -8.39 0.68 4.28
N ILE A 80 -8.18 0.01 3.13
CA ILE A 80 -8.81 -1.26 2.80
C ILE A 80 -7.77 -2.37 2.80
N THR A 81 -7.92 -3.33 3.71
CA THR A 81 -7.06 -4.51 3.83
C THR A 81 -7.75 -5.73 3.22
N LEU A 82 -7.09 -6.37 2.24
CA LEU A 82 -7.66 -7.49 1.48
C LEU A 82 -7.22 -8.87 1.98
N VAL A 83 -6.72 -8.95 3.20
CA VAL A 83 -6.13 -10.17 3.78
C VAL A 83 -6.70 -10.47 5.17
N GLU A 84 -6.54 -11.73 5.58
CA GLU A 84 -7.01 -12.19 6.90
C GLU A 84 -6.14 -11.69 8.04
N GLU A 85 -4.86 -11.46 7.79
CA GLU A 85 -3.90 -11.03 8.79
C GLU A 85 -4.37 -9.72 9.45
N PRO A 86 -4.57 -9.73 10.77
CA PRO A 86 -4.99 -8.53 11.49
C PRO A 86 -3.85 -7.52 11.57
N TYR A 87 -4.20 -6.26 11.69
CA TYR A 87 -3.25 -5.22 12.05
C TYR A 87 -2.75 -5.41 13.48
N GLY A 88 -1.43 -5.27 13.67
CA GLY A 88 -0.80 -5.23 14.97
C GLY A 88 -1.01 -3.90 15.71
N VAL A 89 -0.50 -3.82 16.94
CA VAL A 89 -0.70 -2.67 17.85
C VAL A 89 -0.30 -1.34 17.19
N SER A 90 0.85 -1.28 16.52
CA SER A 90 1.33 -0.04 15.86
C SER A 90 0.37 0.45 14.78
N HIS A 91 -0.18 -0.46 13.97
CA HIS A 91 -1.14 -0.10 12.93
C HIS A 91 -2.47 0.37 13.54
N MET A 92 -2.94 -0.31 14.59
CA MET A 92 -4.18 0.08 15.27
C MET A 92 -4.06 1.45 15.95
N SER A 93 -2.89 1.76 16.52
CA SER A 93 -2.59 3.10 17.05
C SER A 93 -2.58 4.14 15.95
N PHE A 94 -1.90 3.87 14.85
CA PHE A 94 -1.85 4.74 13.67
C PHE A 94 -3.25 5.08 13.13
N LEU A 95 -4.12 4.06 12.96
CA LEU A 95 -5.49 4.28 12.51
C LEU A 95 -6.25 5.22 13.45
N ARG A 96 -6.16 4.96 14.76
CA ARG A 96 -6.87 5.74 15.78
C ARG A 96 -6.36 7.18 15.88
N GLU A 97 -5.05 7.36 15.89
CA GLU A 97 -4.39 8.66 16.05
C GLU A 97 -4.66 9.58 14.85
N ASN A 98 -4.78 8.99 13.66
CA ASN A 98 -5.06 9.73 12.42
C ASN A 98 -6.55 9.71 12.01
N GLY A 99 -7.44 9.12 12.81
CA GLY A 99 -8.87 9.07 12.49
C GLY A 99 -9.20 8.28 11.23
N ILE A 100 -8.41 7.26 10.88
CA ILE A 100 -8.53 6.52 9.62
C ILE A 100 -9.57 5.40 9.77
N ALA A 101 -10.58 5.38 8.89
CA ALA A 101 -11.52 4.27 8.77
C ALA A 101 -10.83 3.04 8.18
N HIS A 102 -11.06 1.87 8.79
CA HIS A 102 -10.43 0.63 8.36
C HIS A 102 -11.46 -0.41 7.92
N PHE A 103 -11.40 -0.80 6.66
CA PHE A 103 -12.19 -1.89 6.11
C PHE A 103 -11.31 -3.12 5.89
N ARG A 104 -11.57 -4.20 6.59
CA ARG A 104 -10.94 -5.49 6.33
C ARG A 104 -11.89 -6.36 5.55
N VAL A 105 -11.59 -6.57 4.28
CA VAL A 105 -12.40 -7.37 3.35
C VAL A 105 -11.55 -8.50 2.80
N ILE A 106 -11.91 -9.74 3.12
CA ILE A 106 -11.12 -10.89 2.70
C ILE A 106 -11.39 -11.18 1.23
N VAL A 107 -10.35 -11.06 0.42
CA VAL A 107 -10.35 -11.43 -1.00
C VAL A 107 -9.52 -12.70 -1.15
N GLN A 108 -10.10 -13.73 -1.76
CA GLN A 108 -9.41 -14.99 -1.99
C GLN A 108 -8.25 -14.77 -2.98
N ALA A 109 -7.16 -15.49 -2.74
CA ALA A 109 -6.07 -15.49 -3.69
C ALA A 109 -6.40 -16.49 -4.80
N ASN A 110 -6.56 -16.07 -6.03
CA ASN A 110 -6.87 -16.91 -7.19
C ASN A 110 -5.74 -17.93 -7.44
N LYS A 111 -5.60 -18.91 -6.55
CA LYS A 111 -4.64 -20.00 -6.65
C LYS A 111 -5.31 -21.29 -7.10
N ASP A 112 -6.59 -21.41 -6.78
CA ASP A 112 -7.45 -22.54 -7.14
C ASP A 112 -8.63 -22.02 -7.96
N PRO A 113 -8.95 -22.64 -9.10
CA PRO A 113 -10.12 -22.28 -9.92
C PRO A 113 -11.45 -22.36 -9.18
N GLU A 114 -11.54 -23.23 -8.18
CA GLU A 114 -12.76 -23.44 -7.39
C GLU A 114 -12.95 -22.38 -6.28
N GLU A 115 -11.86 -21.74 -5.87
CA GLU A 115 -11.88 -20.71 -4.82
C GLU A 115 -11.95 -19.30 -5.43
N LYS A 116 -13.16 -18.82 -5.70
CA LYS A 116 -13.36 -17.45 -6.22
C LYS A 116 -13.91 -16.52 -5.15
N THR A 117 -13.39 -15.29 -5.12
CA THR A 117 -14.07 -14.22 -4.38
C THR A 117 -15.41 -13.91 -5.06
N PRO A 118 -16.52 -13.94 -4.33
CA PRO A 118 -17.83 -13.61 -4.90
C PRO A 118 -17.85 -12.17 -5.47
N ASP A 119 -18.53 -11.97 -6.59
CA ASP A 119 -18.62 -10.66 -7.26
C ASP A 119 -19.12 -9.56 -6.33
N HIS A 120 -20.08 -9.84 -5.43
CA HIS A 120 -20.62 -8.84 -4.53
C HIS A 120 -19.57 -8.30 -3.54
N VAL A 121 -18.56 -9.10 -3.18
CA VAL A 121 -17.45 -8.66 -2.33
C VAL A 121 -16.57 -7.65 -3.08
N ILE A 122 -16.26 -7.94 -4.34
CA ILE A 122 -15.48 -7.01 -5.18
C ILE A 122 -16.31 -5.73 -5.43
N ASN A 123 -17.59 -5.85 -5.73
CA ASN A 123 -18.46 -4.69 -5.93
C ASN A 123 -18.51 -3.80 -4.69
N GLY A 124 -18.64 -4.38 -3.48
CA GLY A 124 -18.60 -3.62 -2.23
C GLY A 124 -17.28 -2.87 -2.01
N ILE A 125 -16.14 -3.48 -2.35
CA ILE A 125 -14.83 -2.79 -2.32
C ILE A 125 -14.82 -1.62 -3.32
N LEU A 126 -15.31 -1.84 -4.54
CA LEU A 126 -15.35 -0.81 -5.57
C LEU A 126 -16.30 0.35 -5.20
N GLU A 127 -17.42 0.07 -4.55
CA GLU A 127 -18.31 1.12 -4.01
C GLU A 127 -17.60 2.00 -2.97
N ILE A 128 -16.77 1.42 -2.09
CA ILE A 128 -15.95 2.18 -1.14
C ILE A 128 -14.95 3.07 -1.90
N LEU A 129 -14.27 2.51 -2.93
CA LEU A 129 -13.31 3.25 -3.75
C LEU A 129 -13.97 4.36 -4.59
N LEU A 130 -15.20 4.18 -5.05
CA LEU A 130 -15.94 5.15 -5.86
C LEU A 130 -16.52 6.29 -5.03
N ASN A 131 -16.61 6.16 -3.73
CA ASN A 131 -17.13 7.21 -2.84
C ASN A 131 -16.01 8.18 -2.45
N LYS A 132 -16.00 9.37 -3.02
CA LYS A 132 -15.01 10.43 -2.75
C LYS A 132 -14.94 10.87 -1.28
N ALA A 133 -15.99 10.67 -0.48
CA ALA A 133 -15.95 10.97 0.95
C ALA A 133 -14.92 10.13 1.70
N ASN A 134 -14.58 8.94 1.17
CA ASN A 134 -13.59 8.05 1.74
C ASN A 134 -12.13 8.41 1.37
N HIS A 135 -11.93 9.33 0.40
CA HIS A 135 -10.58 9.66 -0.08
C HIS A 135 -9.86 10.63 0.86
N PRO A 136 -8.52 10.56 0.98
CA PRO A 136 -7.63 9.60 0.32
C PRO A 136 -7.72 8.17 0.88
N ILE A 137 -7.61 7.16 0.01
CA ILE A 137 -7.72 5.74 0.33
C ILE A 137 -6.42 5.00 0.02
N LEU A 138 -5.99 4.11 0.91
CA LEU A 138 -4.99 3.09 0.61
C LEU A 138 -5.66 1.71 0.55
N ILE A 139 -5.44 0.97 -0.55
CA ILE A 139 -5.85 -0.42 -0.66
C ILE A 139 -4.63 -1.34 -0.73
N HIS A 140 -4.59 -2.40 0.06
CA HIS A 140 -3.44 -3.30 0.07
C HIS A 140 -3.79 -4.76 0.37
N CYS A 141 -2.86 -5.64 -0.01
CA CYS A 141 -2.78 -7.04 0.41
C CYS A 141 -1.35 -7.32 0.88
N ASN A 142 -0.92 -8.58 1.05
CA ASN A 142 0.42 -8.88 1.57
C ASN A 142 1.56 -8.34 0.69
N LYS A 143 1.46 -8.46 -0.63
CA LYS A 143 2.52 -8.05 -1.56
C LYS A 143 2.11 -6.88 -2.48
N GLY A 144 0.87 -6.41 -2.43
CA GLY A 144 0.37 -5.39 -3.34
C GLY A 144 0.28 -5.83 -4.80
N LYS A 145 0.44 -7.13 -5.09
CA LYS A 145 0.52 -7.69 -6.45
C LYS A 145 -0.83 -8.24 -6.92
N HIS A 146 -1.27 -9.37 -6.35
CA HIS A 146 -2.37 -10.18 -6.86
C HIS A 146 -3.74 -9.66 -6.43
N ARG A 147 -4.16 -9.84 -5.16
CA ARG A 147 -5.47 -9.39 -4.67
C ARG A 147 -5.70 -7.90 -4.90
N THR A 148 -4.72 -7.06 -4.54
CA THR A 148 -4.74 -5.63 -4.83
C THR A 148 -4.77 -5.37 -6.33
N GLY A 149 -3.98 -6.10 -7.12
CA GLY A 149 -3.96 -5.99 -8.58
C GLY A 149 -5.30 -6.32 -9.21
N CYS A 150 -5.97 -7.40 -8.79
CA CYS A 150 -7.30 -7.77 -9.28
C CYS A 150 -8.35 -6.68 -8.97
N VAL A 151 -8.37 -6.14 -7.74
CA VAL A 151 -9.32 -5.09 -7.38
C VAL A 151 -9.06 -3.80 -8.18
N VAL A 152 -7.80 -3.39 -8.32
CA VAL A 152 -7.45 -2.21 -9.13
C VAL A 152 -7.80 -2.44 -10.61
N ALA A 153 -7.57 -3.64 -11.14
CA ALA A 153 -7.97 -3.99 -12.51
C ALA A 153 -9.49 -3.91 -12.71
N CYS A 154 -10.28 -4.42 -11.75
CA CYS A 154 -11.74 -4.28 -11.77
C CYS A 154 -12.15 -2.79 -11.71
N PHE A 155 -11.48 -1.97 -10.90
CA PHE A 155 -11.69 -0.52 -10.86
C PHE A 155 -11.42 0.12 -12.22
N ARG A 156 -10.33 -0.25 -12.94
CA ARG A 156 -10.04 0.24 -14.29
C ARG A 156 -11.12 -0.15 -15.30
N LYS A 157 -11.69 -1.37 -15.19
CA LYS A 157 -12.85 -1.77 -16.01
C LYS A 157 -14.06 -0.89 -15.76
N VAL A 158 -14.33 -0.53 -14.50
CA VAL A 158 -15.41 0.42 -14.15
C VAL A 158 -15.12 1.83 -14.69
N GLN A 159 -13.86 2.24 -14.77
CA GLN A 159 -13.45 3.48 -15.46
C GLN A 159 -13.67 3.43 -16.97
N GLY A 160 -13.84 2.24 -17.55
CA GLY A 160 -14.03 2.04 -19.00
C GLY A 160 -12.72 1.83 -19.76
N TRP A 161 -11.65 1.42 -19.10
CA TRP A 161 -10.41 1.06 -19.76
C TRP A 161 -10.60 -0.20 -20.63
N ASN A 162 -9.88 -0.28 -21.73
CA ASN A 162 -9.86 -1.51 -22.53
C ASN A 162 -9.10 -2.62 -21.77
N LEU A 163 -9.45 -3.87 -22.04
CA LEU A 163 -8.93 -5.02 -21.31
C LEU A 163 -7.40 -5.13 -21.39
N ARG A 164 -6.81 -4.78 -22.52
CA ARG A 164 -5.36 -4.85 -22.71
C ARG A 164 -4.63 -3.94 -21.71
N ASP A 165 -5.00 -2.68 -21.64
CA ASP A 165 -4.37 -1.70 -20.74
C ASP A 165 -4.57 -2.09 -19.28
N VAL A 166 -5.75 -2.68 -18.95
CA VAL A 166 -6.04 -3.21 -17.61
C VAL A 166 -5.08 -4.34 -17.24
N LEU A 167 -4.86 -5.29 -18.15
CA LEU A 167 -3.95 -6.42 -17.94
C LEU A 167 -2.50 -5.97 -17.92
N ASP A 168 -2.10 -5.03 -18.76
CA ASP A 168 -0.74 -4.47 -18.77
C ASP A 168 -0.42 -3.79 -17.44
N GLU A 169 -1.36 -3.02 -16.86
CA GLU A 169 -1.19 -2.46 -15.51
C GLU A 169 -1.07 -3.56 -14.45
N TYR A 170 -1.93 -4.57 -14.47
CA TYR A 170 -1.87 -5.71 -13.55
C TYR A 170 -0.50 -6.41 -13.64
N LEU A 171 -0.02 -6.71 -14.84
CA LEU A 171 1.25 -7.38 -15.08
C LEU A 171 2.43 -6.55 -14.58
N SER A 172 2.41 -5.22 -14.77
CA SER A 172 3.49 -4.33 -14.33
C SER A 172 3.75 -4.40 -12.82
N TYR A 173 2.71 -4.58 -12.02
CA TYR A 173 2.82 -4.71 -10.56
C TYR A 173 3.04 -6.15 -10.09
N SER A 174 2.55 -7.14 -10.82
CA SER A 174 2.64 -8.56 -10.42
C SER A 174 3.94 -9.23 -10.85
N TRP A 175 4.66 -8.68 -11.84
CA TRP A 175 5.92 -9.24 -12.33
C TRP A 175 6.94 -9.50 -11.22
N PRO A 176 7.74 -10.59 -11.27
CA PRO A 176 7.71 -11.69 -12.26
C PRO A 176 6.74 -12.82 -11.90
N LYS A 177 5.82 -12.63 -10.98
CA LYS A 177 4.94 -13.67 -10.41
C LYS A 177 3.47 -13.44 -10.74
N SER A 178 3.16 -13.01 -11.96
CA SER A 178 1.77 -12.94 -12.46
C SER A 178 1.08 -14.31 -12.42
N ARG A 179 -0.24 -14.32 -12.37
CA ARG A 179 -1.06 -15.53 -12.29
C ARG A 179 -2.12 -15.53 -13.37
N ALA A 180 -2.17 -16.59 -14.16
CA ALA A 180 -3.20 -16.77 -15.19
C ALA A 180 -4.63 -16.77 -14.60
N LEU A 181 -4.81 -17.24 -13.35
CA LEU A 181 -6.13 -17.19 -12.70
C LEU A 181 -6.53 -15.77 -12.29
N ASP A 182 -5.58 -14.89 -11.96
CA ASP A 182 -5.89 -13.49 -11.74
C ASP A 182 -6.33 -12.81 -13.06
N GLU A 183 -5.64 -13.10 -14.17
CA GLU A 183 -5.99 -12.58 -15.50
C GLU A 183 -7.40 -13.03 -15.92
N ARG A 184 -7.71 -14.32 -15.77
CA ARG A 184 -9.07 -14.85 -16.02
C ARG A 184 -10.14 -14.21 -15.12
N PHE A 185 -9.81 -13.98 -13.87
CA PHE A 185 -10.71 -13.28 -12.95
C PHE A 185 -10.99 -11.85 -13.41
N ILE A 186 -9.95 -11.12 -13.82
CA ILE A 186 -10.06 -9.75 -14.34
C ILE A 186 -10.89 -9.75 -15.64
N GLU A 187 -10.64 -10.66 -16.56
CA GLU A 187 -11.39 -10.81 -17.81
C GLU A 187 -12.89 -11.04 -17.55
N ALA A 188 -13.20 -11.97 -16.64
CA ALA A 188 -14.56 -12.38 -16.34
C ALA A 188 -15.38 -11.36 -15.52
N PHE A 189 -14.72 -10.39 -14.85
CA PHE A 189 -15.41 -9.41 -14.02
C PHE A 189 -16.37 -8.55 -14.83
N ASP A 190 -17.66 -8.52 -14.41
CA ASP A 190 -18.70 -7.71 -15.02
C ASP A 190 -18.83 -6.34 -14.35
N ALA A 191 -18.25 -5.31 -14.99
CA ALA A 191 -18.31 -3.93 -14.49
C ALA A 191 -19.69 -3.28 -14.65
N THR A 192 -20.62 -3.87 -15.44
CA THR A 192 -21.92 -3.28 -15.73
C THR A 192 -22.81 -3.15 -14.49
N LYS A 193 -22.61 -4.02 -13.50
CA LYS A 193 -23.31 -3.98 -12.21
C LYS A 193 -23.06 -2.69 -11.43
N LEU A 194 -21.97 -1.99 -11.72
CA LEU A 194 -21.59 -0.73 -11.06
C LEU A 194 -21.84 0.51 -11.93
N ASN A 195 -22.52 0.37 -13.09
CA ASN A 195 -22.71 1.48 -14.02
C ASN A 195 -23.35 2.73 -13.39
N GLN A 196 -24.34 2.56 -12.50
CA GLN A 196 -24.99 3.70 -11.85
C GLN A 196 -24.03 4.40 -10.88
N VAL A 197 -23.35 3.64 -10.02
CA VAL A 197 -22.37 4.18 -9.06
C VAL A 197 -21.19 4.84 -9.79
N ALA A 198 -20.74 4.24 -10.89
CA ALA A 198 -19.69 4.79 -11.75
C ALA A 198 -20.10 6.11 -12.39
N LYS A 199 -21.35 6.23 -12.82
CA LYS A 199 -21.91 7.48 -13.37
C LYS A 199 -21.99 8.56 -12.29
N ASP A 200 -22.52 8.23 -11.12
CA ASP A 200 -22.74 9.17 -10.02
C ASP A 200 -21.42 9.69 -9.45
N SER A 201 -20.39 8.86 -9.37
CA SER A 201 -19.05 9.23 -8.93
C SER A 201 -18.26 10.03 -9.97
N GLY A 202 -18.62 9.95 -11.25
CA GLY A 202 -17.86 10.53 -12.36
C GLY A 202 -16.50 9.86 -12.61
N VAL A 203 -16.33 8.61 -12.17
CA VAL A 203 -15.03 7.88 -12.19
C VAL A 203 -14.36 7.79 -13.56
N LYS A 204 -15.12 7.82 -14.65
CA LYS A 204 -14.60 7.82 -16.02
C LYS A 204 -13.75 9.04 -16.35
N MET A 205 -13.92 10.13 -15.59
CA MET A 205 -13.15 11.38 -15.74
C MET A 205 -11.92 11.43 -14.83
N TRP A 206 -11.76 10.46 -13.91
CA TRP A 206 -10.62 10.45 -13.00
C TRP A 206 -9.38 9.98 -13.76
N LYS A 207 -8.42 10.88 -13.86
CA LYS A 207 -7.19 10.61 -14.61
C LYS A 207 -6.21 9.77 -13.78
N PRO A 208 -5.51 8.82 -14.40
CA PRO A 208 -4.36 8.19 -13.77
C PRO A 208 -3.33 9.27 -13.47
N THR A 209 -2.77 9.23 -12.28
CA THR A 209 -1.63 10.07 -11.95
C THR A 209 -0.37 9.45 -12.55
N GLY A 210 0.51 10.27 -13.14
CA GLY A 210 1.59 9.88 -14.05
C GLY A 210 2.73 9.01 -13.48
N ASN A 211 2.55 8.35 -12.34
CA ASN A 211 3.49 7.37 -11.78
C ASN A 211 3.14 5.91 -12.13
N HIS A 212 2.50 5.68 -13.29
CA HIS A 212 2.55 4.34 -13.84
C HIS A 212 4.02 4.02 -14.09
N ARG A 213 4.56 3.03 -13.39
CA ARG A 213 5.81 2.40 -13.82
C ARG A 213 5.54 1.93 -15.23
N ASN A 214 6.02 2.70 -16.22
CA ASN A 214 6.04 2.22 -17.60
C ASN A 214 6.76 0.87 -17.53
N PRO A 215 6.11 -0.25 -17.81
CA PRO A 215 6.86 -1.47 -17.95
C PRO A 215 7.87 -1.21 -19.06
N GLU A 216 9.15 -1.43 -18.79
CA GLU A 216 10.14 -1.59 -19.85
C GLU A 216 9.47 -2.46 -20.90
N PRO A 217 9.48 -2.09 -22.20
CA PRO A 217 8.83 -2.88 -23.21
C PRO A 217 9.43 -4.28 -23.17
N HIS A 218 8.67 -5.22 -22.63
CA HIS A 218 9.06 -6.62 -22.62
C HIS A 218 9.27 -7.02 -24.06
N ALA A 219 10.53 -7.29 -24.41
CA ALA A 219 10.92 -7.86 -25.67
C ALA A 219 9.91 -8.98 -26.00
N LEU A 220 9.24 -8.79 -27.12
CA LEU A 220 8.28 -9.73 -27.69
C LEU A 220 8.76 -11.16 -27.46
N ARG A 221 7.98 -11.94 -26.71
CA ARG A 221 8.13 -13.39 -26.74
C ARG A 221 7.82 -13.84 -28.16
N SER A 222 8.85 -13.94 -28.97
CA SER A 222 8.83 -14.80 -30.13
C SER A 222 8.81 -16.23 -29.61
N THR A 223 7.64 -16.80 -29.51
CA THR A 223 7.44 -18.24 -29.37
C THR A 223 7.08 -18.76 -30.75
N PHE A 224 8.04 -19.45 -31.32
CA PHE A 224 7.76 -20.50 -32.26
C PHE A 224 7.26 -21.72 -31.48
#